data_e0f9d286446a0eecd1583afb0ff6577b
#
_entry.id   e0f9d286446a0eecd1583afb0ff6577b
#
_cell.length_a   1.000
_cell.length_b   1.000
_cell.length_c   1.000
_cell.angle_alpha   90.00
_cell.angle_beta   90.00
_cell.angle_gamma   90.00
#
_symmetry.space_group_name_H-M   'P 1'
#
loop_
_entity.id
_entity.type
_entity.pdbx_description
1 polymer ?
#
loop_
_entity_poly.entity_id
_entity_poly.type
_entity_poly.pdbx_seq_one_letter_code
_entity_poly.pdbx_strand_id
1 'polypeptide(L)'
;MQSVLDLNTNAHLPVVVRDSRITIGHTTYEVGAVRITESASIAFSQLIAGWSTSPIRMPLAGLVFQVSKELTSLGHFFPLIHILDSTQRSEFRTRLNTLLQNNNMNITYTTATGVITPPLIMRVLVLGQIISCFWGRPEIIDALQQTVPSIALYADRQHYERAGGVGGGCYLPHEHRIMLESNRLFEGFYTPIPNVSPFLHELGHMLDGTHMRLERLPHCYGRMPLMRPIDVSLWQKAKQREVHCYAAWYHQRPPANGQMPIGHPYVFQNDGEFLAGHWEMFWRNPHTMAQMTPHVFTAFYTYVNQDPRDWLSHDYTGYVDGNRAFYQSGQQPWPSELRYDVTPD
;
A
#
# COMPACT_ATOMS: atom_id res chain seq x y z
N MET A 1 -29.49 17.31 -2.60
CA MET A 1 -29.67 15.90 -2.27
C MET A 1 -28.35 15.24 -2.59
N GLN A 2 -27.74 14.58 -1.64
CA GLN A 2 -26.49 13.86 -1.88
C GLN A 2 -26.80 12.61 -2.71
N SER A 3 -25.91 12.28 -3.61
CA SER A 3 -26.06 11.07 -4.44
C SER A 3 -24.71 10.40 -4.68
N VAL A 4 -24.73 9.10 -4.86
CA VAL A 4 -23.59 8.29 -5.31
C VAL A 4 -23.91 7.69 -6.67
N LEU A 5 -22.91 7.50 -7.49
CA LEU A 5 -23.04 6.83 -8.78
C LEU A 5 -22.86 5.33 -8.58
N ASP A 6 -23.88 4.56 -8.90
CA ASP A 6 -23.77 3.11 -9.05
C ASP A 6 -23.11 2.78 -10.39
N LEU A 7 -21.91 2.21 -10.34
CA LEU A 7 -21.15 1.89 -11.56
C LEU A 7 -21.71 0.73 -12.35
N ASN A 8 -22.47 -0.14 -11.70
CA ASN A 8 -23.06 -1.28 -12.41
C ASN A 8 -24.22 -0.84 -13.28
N THR A 9 -24.97 0.16 -12.82
CA THR A 9 -26.19 0.66 -13.48
C THR A 9 -26.00 2.04 -14.11
N ASN A 10 -24.88 2.73 -13.81
CA ASN A 10 -24.61 4.12 -14.18
C ASN A 10 -25.72 5.09 -13.69
N ALA A 11 -26.43 4.70 -12.63
CA ALA A 11 -27.49 5.49 -12.04
C ALA A 11 -27.01 6.25 -10.81
N HIS A 12 -27.54 7.48 -10.63
CA HIS A 12 -27.33 8.24 -9.39
C HIS A 12 -28.32 7.77 -8.32
N LEU A 13 -27.81 7.17 -7.25
CA LEU A 13 -28.60 6.72 -6.11
C LEU A 13 -28.63 7.82 -5.04
N PRO A 14 -29.81 8.17 -4.50
CA PRO A 14 -29.91 9.12 -3.42
C PRO A 14 -29.22 8.60 -2.16
N VAL A 15 -28.53 9.48 -1.46
CA VAL A 15 -27.88 9.19 -0.19
C VAL A 15 -28.56 9.99 0.91
N VAL A 16 -29.03 9.29 1.93
CA VAL A 16 -29.61 9.86 3.13
C VAL A 16 -28.79 9.41 4.34
N VAL A 17 -28.32 10.38 5.11
CA VAL A 17 -27.58 10.12 6.34
C VAL A 17 -28.43 10.53 7.51
N ARG A 18 -28.63 9.61 8.44
CA ARG A 18 -29.32 9.89 9.71
C ARG A 18 -28.61 9.14 10.84
N ASP A 19 -28.16 9.88 11.82
CA ASP A 19 -27.44 9.35 12.99
C ASP A 19 -26.23 8.49 12.56
N SER A 20 -26.26 7.21 12.88
CA SER A 20 -25.23 6.25 12.50
C SER A 20 -25.59 5.43 11.24
N ARG A 21 -26.57 5.86 10.46
CA ARG A 21 -27.08 5.13 9.30
C ARG A 21 -26.90 5.91 8.02
N ILE A 22 -26.46 5.21 6.99
CA ILE A 22 -26.40 5.74 5.62
C ILE A 22 -27.34 4.90 4.76
N THR A 23 -28.32 5.55 4.15
CA THR A 23 -29.21 4.90 3.17
C THR A 23 -28.77 5.32 1.77
N ILE A 24 -28.47 4.35 0.93
CA ILE A 24 -28.09 4.55 -0.46
C ILE A 24 -29.12 3.82 -1.33
N GLY A 25 -29.87 4.57 -2.13
CA GLY A 25 -31.02 4.02 -2.83
C GLY A 25 -32.05 3.48 -1.83
N HIS A 26 -32.22 2.17 -1.81
CA HIS A 26 -33.15 1.49 -0.90
C HIS A 26 -32.44 0.69 0.22
N THR A 27 -31.10 0.72 0.27
CA THR A 27 -30.33 -0.07 1.22
C THR A 27 -29.79 0.82 2.34
N THR A 28 -30.02 0.41 3.58
CA THR A 28 -29.55 1.12 4.77
C THR A 28 -28.37 0.37 5.39
N TYR A 29 -27.29 1.10 5.69
CA TYR A 29 -26.08 0.64 6.33
C TYR A 29 -25.94 1.27 7.70
N GLU A 30 -25.59 0.47 8.69
CA GLU A 30 -25.12 1.01 9.96
C GLU A 30 -23.63 1.32 9.83
N VAL A 31 -23.29 2.57 10.01
CA VAL A 31 -21.92 3.04 9.99
C VAL A 31 -21.63 3.60 11.36
N GLY A 32 -20.62 3.11 12.03
CA GLY A 32 -20.19 3.65 13.33
C GLY A 32 -20.14 5.18 13.29
N ALA A 33 -19.67 5.89 14.28
CA ALA A 33 -19.75 7.34 14.44
C ALA A 33 -19.05 8.13 13.29
N VAL A 34 -19.54 7.97 12.07
CA VAL A 34 -19.07 8.70 10.89
C VAL A 34 -19.82 10.02 10.82
N ARG A 35 -19.15 11.13 11.12
CA ARG A 35 -19.67 12.46 10.84
C ARG A 35 -19.51 12.74 9.36
N ILE A 36 -20.61 12.75 8.62
CA ILE A 36 -20.62 13.21 7.24
C ILE A 36 -20.84 14.73 7.29
N THR A 37 -19.84 15.47 6.85
CA THR A 37 -19.95 16.93 6.73
C THR A 37 -20.94 17.30 5.63
N GLU A 38 -21.64 18.44 5.80
CA GLU A 38 -22.72 18.95 4.94
C GLU A 38 -22.28 19.29 3.49
N SER A 39 -21.04 19.09 3.13
CA SER A 39 -20.60 19.27 1.74
C SER A 39 -21.29 18.25 0.83
N ALA A 40 -21.68 18.67 -0.37
CA ALA A 40 -22.45 17.90 -1.36
C ALA A 40 -21.81 16.57 -1.82
N SER A 41 -20.66 16.22 -1.29
CA SER A 41 -19.98 14.94 -1.49
C SER A 41 -19.71 14.28 -0.15
N ILE A 42 -20.18 13.06 0.03
CA ILE A 42 -19.77 12.22 1.14
C ILE A 42 -18.28 11.99 0.97
N ALA A 43 -17.46 12.32 1.97
CA ALA A 43 -16.06 11.99 1.91
C ALA A 43 -15.93 10.46 1.91
N PHE A 44 -15.33 9.92 0.86
CA PHE A 44 -15.17 8.47 0.68
C PHE A 44 -14.48 7.82 1.89
N SER A 45 -13.49 8.50 2.47
CA SER A 45 -12.82 8.10 3.72
C SER A 45 -13.81 7.83 4.86
N GLN A 46 -14.84 8.63 5.02
CA GLN A 46 -15.83 8.48 6.09
C GLN A 46 -16.71 7.25 5.86
N LEU A 47 -17.07 6.98 4.61
CA LEU A 47 -17.82 5.79 4.25
C LEU A 47 -17.02 4.51 4.46
N ILE A 48 -15.76 4.49 4.07
CA ILE A 48 -14.91 3.33 4.25
C ILE A 48 -14.53 3.10 5.72
N ALA A 49 -14.28 4.16 6.49
CA ALA A 49 -14.05 4.03 7.93
C ALA A 49 -15.28 3.41 8.63
N GLY A 50 -16.50 3.82 8.25
CA GLY A 50 -17.71 3.18 8.71
C GLY A 50 -17.88 1.73 8.23
N TRP A 51 -17.44 1.44 7.01
CA TRP A 51 -17.50 0.11 6.43
C TRP A 51 -16.53 -0.87 7.09
N SER A 52 -15.32 -0.46 7.41
CA SER A 52 -14.34 -1.32 8.08
C SER A 52 -14.79 -1.80 9.47
N THR A 53 -15.70 -1.07 10.11
CA THR A 53 -16.28 -1.41 11.42
C THR A 53 -17.61 -2.16 11.32
N SER A 54 -18.20 -2.29 10.12
CA SER A 54 -19.49 -2.93 9.88
C SER A 54 -19.33 -4.34 9.30
N PRO A 55 -20.17 -5.31 9.71
CA PRO A 55 -20.21 -6.64 9.09
C PRO A 55 -20.73 -6.63 7.64
N ILE A 56 -21.19 -5.50 7.12
CA ILE A 56 -21.74 -5.37 5.76
C ILE A 56 -20.58 -5.07 4.78
N ARG A 57 -20.05 -6.11 4.17
CA ARG A 57 -18.81 -6.03 3.38
C ARG A 57 -18.97 -5.77 1.90
N MET A 58 -20.12 -5.82 1.28
CA MET A 58 -20.20 -6.04 -0.17
C MET A 58 -20.86 -4.98 -1.05
N PRO A 59 -21.94 -4.29 -0.69
CA PRO A 59 -22.61 -3.42 -1.66
C PRO A 59 -21.85 -2.14 -1.99
N LEU A 60 -20.94 -1.69 -1.09
CA LEU A 60 -20.19 -0.44 -1.31
C LEU A 60 -19.08 -0.59 -2.36
N ALA A 61 -18.63 -1.80 -2.65
CA ALA A 61 -17.62 -2.04 -3.70
C ALA A 61 -18.15 -1.71 -5.12
N GLY A 62 -19.47 -1.70 -5.32
CA GLY A 62 -20.10 -1.30 -6.57
C GLY A 62 -20.48 0.20 -6.63
N LEU A 63 -20.34 0.95 -5.52
CA LEU A 63 -20.73 2.35 -5.46
C LEU A 63 -19.55 3.24 -5.73
N VAL A 64 -19.63 4.02 -6.80
CA VAL A 64 -18.67 5.07 -7.09
C VAL A 64 -19.17 6.38 -6.57
N PHE A 65 -18.38 6.89 -5.66
CA PHE A 65 -18.47 8.30 -5.35
C PHE A 65 -18.03 9.07 -6.58
N GLN A 66 -18.84 10.03 -7.00
CA GLN A 66 -18.36 11.04 -7.90
C GLN A 66 -17.17 11.70 -7.17
N VAL A 67 -15.98 11.23 -7.47
CA VAL A 67 -14.74 11.93 -7.10
C VAL A 67 -14.97 13.32 -7.69
N SER A 68 -15.15 14.33 -6.83
CA SER A 68 -15.45 15.67 -7.29
C SER A 68 -14.39 16.00 -8.35
N LYS A 69 -14.75 16.77 -9.36
CA LYS A 69 -13.80 17.22 -10.39
C LYS A 69 -12.59 17.94 -9.81
N GLU A 70 -12.60 18.22 -8.51
CA GLU A 70 -11.54 18.87 -7.76
C GLU A 70 -10.61 17.85 -7.11
N LEU A 71 -9.35 17.97 -7.42
CA LEU A 71 -8.26 17.17 -6.85
C LEU A 71 -8.15 17.24 -5.31
N THR A 72 -8.83 18.20 -4.68
CA THR A 72 -8.90 18.33 -3.22
C THR A 72 -9.51 17.09 -2.56
N SER A 73 -10.44 16.39 -3.24
CA SER A 73 -10.97 15.13 -2.73
C SER A 73 -9.96 13.96 -2.84
N LEU A 74 -9.05 14.01 -3.79
CA LEU A 74 -7.96 13.04 -3.89
C LEU A 74 -6.88 13.26 -2.83
N GLY A 75 -6.75 14.46 -2.29
CA GLY A 75 -5.80 14.75 -1.20
C GLY A 75 -6.03 13.94 0.07
N HIS A 76 -7.25 13.45 0.29
CA HIS A 76 -7.52 12.51 1.38
C HIS A 76 -6.80 11.17 1.20
N PHE A 77 -6.69 10.71 -0.04
CA PHE A 77 -6.05 9.43 -0.36
C PHE A 77 -4.56 9.57 -0.63
N PHE A 78 -4.20 10.71 -1.17
CA PHE A 78 -2.85 11.02 -1.62
C PHE A 78 -2.40 12.34 -1.01
N PRO A 79 -1.92 12.34 0.26
CA PRO A 79 -1.50 13.55 0.96
C PRO A 79 -0.45 14.37 0.21
N LEU A 80 0.36 13.72 -0.64
CA LEU A 80 1.28 14.38 -1.56
C LEU A 80 0.62 15.55 -2.31
N ILE A 81 -0.64 15.43 -2.71
CA ILE A 81 -1.37 16.47 -3.47
C ILE A 81 -1.43 17.81 -2.72
N HIS A 82 -1.38 17.80 -1.39
CA HIS A 82 -1.46 19.03 -0.60
C HIS A 82 -0.23 19.92 -0.77
N ILE A 83 0.94 19.33 -1.03
CA ILE A 83 2.19 20.07 -1.19
C ILE A 83 2.49 20.42 -2.66
N LEU A 84 1.80 19.83 -3.61
CA LEU A 84 1.97 20.11 -5.04
C LEU A 84 1.41 21.49 -5.40
N ASP A 85 2.09 22.21 -6.28
CA ASP A 85 1.57 23.44 -6.90
C ASP A 85 0.48 23.13 -7.94
N SER A 86 -0.09 24.16 -8.54
CA SER A 86 -1.20 24.01 -9.52
C SER A 86 -0.76 23.24 -10.78
N THR A 87 0.45 23.44 -11.25
CA THR A 87 1.01 22.75 -12.42
C THR A 87 1.24 21.29 -12.12
N GLN A 88 1.86 20.98 -10.98
CA GLN A 88 2.11 19.65 -10.50
C GLN A 88 0.82 18.87 -10.23
N ARG A 89 -0.22 19.53 -9.68
CA ARG A 89 -1.55 18.91 -9.52
C ARG A 89 -2.19 18.58 -10.86
N SER A 90 -2.04 19.45 -11.85
CA SER A 90 -2.50 19.18 -13.22
C SER A 90 -1.75 17.99 -13.84
N GLU A 91 -0.44 17.91 -13.61
CA GLU A 91 0.38 16.79 -14.06
C GLU A 91 -0.03 15.47 -13.38
N PHE A 92 -0.24 15.48 -12.05
CA PHE A 92 -0.75 14.29 -11.32
C PHE A 92 -2.06 13.79 -11.93
N ARG A 93 -3.01 14.71 -12.22
CA ARG A 93 -4.28 14.39 -12.87
C ARG A 93 -4.08 13.79 -14.26
N THR A 94 -3.19 14.38 -15.06
CA THR A 94 -2.90 13.93 -16.41
C THR A 94 -2.32 12.52 -16.40
N ARG A 95 -1.34 12.26 -15.53
CA ARG A 95 -0.74 10.92 -15.35
C ARG A 95 -1.79 9.89 -14.92
N LEU A 96 -2.61 10.24 -13.91
CA LEU A 96 -3.68 9.34 -13.43
C LEU A 96 -4.68 9.02 -14.56
N ASN A 97 -5.14 10.02 -15.31
CA ASN A 97 -6.04 9.81 -16.44
C ASN A 97 -5.41 8.95 -17.54
N THR A 98 -4.13 9.17 -17.84
CA THR A 98 -3.39 8.35 -18.81
C THR A 98 -3.32 6.89 -18.39
N LEU A 99 -2.99 6.62 -17.11
CA LEU A 99 -2.95 5.25 -16.58
C LEU A 99 -4.34 4.60 -16.55
N LEU A 100 -5.39 5.36 -16.23
CA LEU A 100 -6.77 4.89 -16.24
C LEU A 100 -7.26 4.49 -17.64
N GLN A 101 -6.78 5.18 -18.69
CA GLN A 101 -7.14 4.93 -20.08
C GLN A 101 -6.33 3.78 -20.71
N ASN A 102 -5.03 3.71 -20.43
CA ASN A 102 -4.12 2.81 -21.14
C ASN A 102 -4.19 1.35 -20.68
N ASN A 103 -4.79 1.07 -19.55
CA ASN A 103 -4.95 -0.27 -18.93
C ASN A 103 -3.67 -1.15 -18.91
N ASN A 104 -2.49 -0.54 -19.01
CA ASN A 104 -1.19 -1.25 -19.09
C ASN A 104 -0.82 -2.00 -17.80
N MET A 105 -1.54 -1.77 -16.71
CA MET A 105 -1.39 -2.48 -15.44
C MET A 105 -2.58 -3.39 -15.17
N ASN A 106 -3.16 -4.01 -16.14
CA ASN A 106 -4.23 -5.01 -16.11
C ASN A 106 -4.91 -5.22 -14.72
N ILE A 107 -5.65 -4.19 -14.27
CA ILE A 107 -6.36 -4.25 -12.98
C ILE A 107 -7.69 -4.96 -13.20
N THR A 108 -7.92 -6.05 -12.48
CA THR A 108 -9.15 -6.86 -12.56
C THR A 108 -9.87 -6.92 -11.22
N TYR A 109 -11.16 -7.20 -11.23
CA TYR A 109 -11.96 -7.38 -10.03
C TYR A 109 -12.83 -8.63 -10.16
N THR A 110 -12.61 -9.57 -9.27
CA THR A 110 -13.34 -10.85 -9.24
C THR A 110 -14.46 -10.80 -8.22
N THR A 111 -15.68 -11.04 -8.68
CA THR A 111 -16.91 -11.08 -7.89
C THR A 111 -17.60 -12.45 -8.02
N ALA A 112 -18.68 -12.64 -7.33
CA ALA A 112 -19.51 -13.84 -7.47
C ALA A 112 -20.05 -14.05 -8.90
N THR A 113 -20.18 -12.98 -9.68
CA THR A 113 -20.66 -13.03 -11.06
C THR A 113 -19.54 -13.17 -12.11
N GLY A 114 -18.27 -13.21 -11.67
CA GLY A 114 -17.11 -13.36 -12.54
C GLY A 114 -16.13 -12.21 -12.46
N VAL A 115 -15.21 -12.15 -13.40
CA VAL A 115 -14.19 -11.10 -13.50
C VAL A 115 -14.76 -9.92 -14.28
N ILE A 116 -14.70 -8.75 -13.68
CA ILE A 116 -15.19 -7.49 -14.26
C ILE A 116 -14.12 -6.41 -14.18
N THR A 117 -14.33 -5.29 -14.87
CA THR A 117 -13.54 -4.08 -14.70
C THR A 117 -13.76 -3.54 -13.28
N PRO A 118 -12.69 -3.25 -12.50
CA PRO A 118 -12.87 -2.73 -11.15
C PRO A 118 -13.59 -1.38 -11.16
N PRO A 119 -14.37 -1.10 -10.12
CA PRO A 119 -14.89 0.23 -9.86
C PRO A 119 -13.82 1.31 -9.99
N LEU A 120 -14.20 2.48 -10.54
CA LEU A 120 -13.25 3.55 -10.83
C LEU A 120 -12.42 3.92 -9.58
N ILE A 121 -13.04 3.95 -8.42
CA ILE A 121 -12.35 4.30 -7.18
C ILE A 121 -11.21 3.32 -6.85
N MET A 122 -11.40 2.02 -7.03
CA MET A 122 -10.33 1.04 -6.79
C MET A 122 -9.16 1.27 -7.75
N ARG A 123 -9.46 1.57 -9.02
CA ARG A 123 -8.44 1.89 -10.01
C ARG A 123 -7.70 3.19 -9.66
N VAL A 124 -8.44 4.21 -9.21
CA VAL A 124 -7.88 5.49 -8.74
C VAL A 124 -6.97 5.27 -7.53
N LEU A 125 -7.39 4.48 -6.55
CA LEU A 125 -6.58 4.18 -5.35
C LEU A 125 -5.28 3.46 -5.72
N VAL A 126 -5.35 2.42 -6.53
CA VAL A 126 -4.18 1.65 -6.98
C VAL A 126 -3.21 2.55 -7.78
N LEU A 127 -3.72 3.19 -8.82
CA LEU A 127 -2.88 3.97 -9.73
C LEU A 127 -2.37 5.26 -9.09
N GLY A 128 -3.20 5.93 -8.30
CA GLY A 128 -2.81 7.13 -7.56
C GLY A 128 -1.74 6.83 -6.50
N GLN A 129 -1.81 5.66 -5.83
CA GLN A 129 -0.75 5.23 -4.91
C GLN A 129 0.56 4.99 -5.64
N ILE A 130 0.54 4.33 -6.80
CA ILE A 130 1.73 4.13 -7.64
C ILE A 130 2.32 5.48 -8.06
N ILE A 131 1.48 6.41 -8.56
CA ILE A 131 1.95 7.76 -8.91
C ILE A 131 2.56 8.47 -7.70
N SER A 132 1.94 8.38 -6.54
CA SER A 132 2.44 9.01 -5.31
C SER A 132 3.79 8.44 -4.89
N CYS A 133 3.97 7.12 -4.97
CA CYS A 133 5.24 6.47 -4.65
C CYS A 133 6.39 6.85 -5.61
N PHE A 134 6.06 7.16 -6.85
CA PHE A 134 7.08 7.44 -7.88
C PHE A 134 6.97 8.83 -8.49
N TRP A 135 6.38 9.78 -7.74
CA TRP A 135 6.25 11.16 -8.21
C TRP A 135 7.60 11.78 -8.57
N GLY A 136 8.62 11.57 -7.74
CA GLY A 136 9.98 12.07 -7.97
C GLY A 136 10.78 11.28 -9.01
N ARG A 137 10.27 10.12 -9.45
CA ARG A 137 10.91 9.23 -10.45
C ARG A 137 9.90 8.54 -11.35
N PRO A 138 9.20 9.29 -12.20
CA PRO A 138 8.12 8.76 -13.03
C PRO A 138 8.55 7.66 -14.00
N GLU A 139 9.83 7.61 -14.38
CA GLU A 139 10.37 6.56 -15.25
C GLU A 139 10.23 5.15 -14.64
N ILE A 140 10.05 5.05 -13.32
CA ILE A 140 9.75 3.75 -12.66
C ILE A 140 8.34 3.29 -13.00
N ILE A 141 7.39 4.21 -13.15
CA ILE A 141 6.03 3.87 -13.61
C ILE A 141 6.08 3.31 -15.03
N ASP A 142 6.89 3.90 -15.90
CA ASP A 142 7.09 3.40 -17.26
C ASP A 142 7.71 2.01 -17.26
N ALA A 143 8.69 1.76 -16.39
CA ALA A 143 9.29 0.44 -16.20
C ALA A 143 8.29 -0.60 -15.70
N LEU A 144 7.41 -0.23 -14.76
CA LEU A 144 6.30 -1.08 -14.33
C LEU A 144 5.39 -1.42 -15.51
N GLN A 145 4.95 -0.42 -16.27
CA GLN A 145 4.08 -0.64 -17.42
C GLN A 145 4.73 -1.51 -18.50
N GLN A 146 6.02 -1.38 -18.72
CA GLN A 146 6.78 -2.17 -19.70
C GLN A 146 6.77 -3.66 -19.37
N THR A 147 6.73 -4.03 -18.09
CA THR A 147 6.68 -5.43 -17.65
C THR A 147 5.26 -5.99 -17.58
N VAL A 148 4.26 -5.18 -17.89
CA VAL A 148 2.83 -5.56 -17.95
C VAL A 148 2.37 -6.31 -16.69
N PRO A 149 2.46 -5.69 -15.52
CA PRO A 149 2.01 -6.31 -14.29
C PRO A 149 0.49 -6.43 -14.25
N SER A 150 -0.01 -7.35 -13.45
CA SER A 150 -1.44 -7.45 -13.17
C SER A 150 -1.74 -7.25 -11.69
N ILE A 151 -2.90 -6.65 -11.41
CA ILE A 151 -3.40 -6.44 -10.05
C ILE A 151 -4.81 -7.01 -9.99
N ALA A 152 -4.96 -8.17 -9.36
CA ALA A 152 -6.21 -8.88 -9.22
C ALA A 152 -6.83 -8.57 -7.86
N LEU A 153 -7.93 -7.83 -7.88
CA LEU A 153 -8.73 -7.52 -6.69
C LEU A 153 -9.87 -8.53 -6.57
N TYR A 154 -10.19 -8.94 -5.36
CA TYR A 154 -11.24 -9.90 -5.05
C TYR A 154 -12.27 -9.27 -4.13
N ALA A 155 -13.54 -9.50 -4.41
CA ALA A 155 -14.65 -8.92 -3.66
C ALA A 155 -14.68 -9.38 -2.19
N ASP A 156 -14.26 -10.61 -1.94
CA ASP A 156 -14.25 -11.20 -0.61
C ASP A 156 -13.12 -12.24 -0.46
N ARG A 157 -12.94 -12.64 0.78
CA ARG A 157 -11.93 -13.61 1.20
C ARG A 157 -12.07 -14.96 0.51
N GLN A 158 -13.30 -15.44 0.28
CA GLN A 158 -13.54 -16.76 -0.30
C GLN A 158 -13.08 -16.82 -1.76
N HIS A 159 -13.36 -15.77 -2.55
CA HIS A 159 -12.87 -15.68 -3.94
C HIS A 159 -11.36 -15.55 -4.00
N TYR A 160 -10.78 -14.77 -3.06
CA TYR A 160 -9.34 -14.61 -2.95
C TYR A 160 -8.62 -15.94 -2.66
N GLU A 161 -9.08 -16.70 -1.65
CA GLU A 161 -8.49 -17.99 -1.28
C GLU A 161 -8.69 -19.07 -2.36
N ARG A 162 -9.85 -19.11 -3.03
CA ARG A 162 -10.09 -20.03 -4.15
C ARG A 162 -9.14 -19.78 -5.32
N ALA A 163 -8.70 -18.55 -5.51
CA ALA A 163 -7.72 -18.19 -6.54
C ALA A 163 -6.26 -18.45 -6.09
N GLY A 164 -6.04 -19.01 -4.91
CA GLY A 164 -4.71 -19.30 -4.36
C GLY A 164 -4.13 -18.17 -3.52
N GLY A 165 -4.93 -17.17 -3.17
CA GLY A 165 -4.48 -16.06 -2.32
C GLY A 165 -4.21 -16.49 -0.89
N VAL A 166 -3.13 -15.99 -0.29
CA VAL A 166 -2.70 -16.25 1.07
C VAL A 166 -2.42 -14.95 1.83
N GLY A 167 -2.49 -14.97 3.16
CA GLY A 167 -2.20 -13.78 3.97
C GLY A 167 -3.16 -12.61 3.73
N GLY A 168 -2.68 -11.39 3.85
CA GLY A 168 -3.42 -10.15 3.62
C GLY A 168 -3.44 -9.70 2.16
N GLY A 169 -2.45 -10.11 1.41
CA GLY A 169 -2.22 -9.99 -0.01
C GLY A 169 -1.16 -10.98 -0.41
N CYS A 170 -0.92 -11.18 -1.69
CA CYS A 170 0.23 -11.93 -2.17
C CYS A 170 0.65 -11.48 -3.57
N TYR A 171 1.95 -11.55 -3.81
CA TYR A 171 2.53 -11.35 -5.12
C TYR A 171 2.96 -12.70 -5.71
N LEU A 172 2.56 -12.94 -6.96
CA LEU A 172 2.92 -14.14 -7.72
C LEU A 172 4.02 -13.78 -8.74
N PRO A 173 5.32 -14.09 -8.48
CA PRO A 173 6.42 -13.64 -9.33
C PRO A 173 6.33 -14.16 -10.76
N HIS A 174 5.93 -15.41 -10.95
CA HIS A 174 5.83 -16.02 -12.30
C HIS A 174 4.76 -15.35 -13.17
N GLU A 175 3.66 -14.90 -12.56
CA GLU A 175 2.56 -14.23 -13.24
C GLU A 175 2.72 -12.70 -13.26
N HIS A 176 3.68 -12.17 -12.52
CA HIS A 176 3.84 -10.74 -12.27
C HIS A 176 2.54 -10.10 -11.76
N ARG A 177 1.92 -10.73 -10.78
CA ARG A 177 0.59 -10.41 -10.32
C ARG A 177 0.53 -10.14 -8.83
N ILE A 178 -0.05 -9.02 -8.45
CA ILE A 178 -0.57 -8.80 -7.09
C ILE A 178 -1.97 -9.37 -6.99
N MET A 179 -2.25 -10.11 -5.94
CA MET A 179 -3.59 -10.55 -5.56
C MET A 179 -3.96 -9.92 -4.22
N LEU A 180 -5.15 -9.33 -4.14
CA LEU A 180 -5.57 -8.61 -2.95
C LEU A 180 -7.09 -8.68 -2.76
N GLU A 181 -7.54 -8.96 -1.55
CA GLU A 181 -8.95 -8.73 -1.19
C GLU A 181 -9.21 -7.21 -1.16
N SER A 182 -10.35 -6.77 -1.68
CA SER A 182 -10.68 -5.34 -1.78
C SER A 182 -10.65 -4.60 -0.44
N ASN A 183 -11.05 -5.26 0.66
CA ASN A 183 -10.94 -4.70 2.00
C ASN A 183 -9.49 -4.35 2.37
N ARG A 184 -8.54 -5.21 1.97
CA ARG A 184 -7.12 -5.01 2.25
C ARG A 184 -6.52 -3.85 1.45
N LEU A 185 -7.03 -3.59 0.24
CA LEU A 185 -6.69 -2.37 -0.49
C LEU A 185 -7.10 -1.13 0.31
N PHE A 186 -8.34 -1.13 0.82
CA PHE A 186 -8.88 0.00 1.56
C PHE A 186 -8.19 0.22 2.91
N GLU A 187 -7.80 -0.83 3.63
CA GLU A 187 -7.06 -0.72 4.90
C GLU A 187 -5.83 0.16 4.77
N GLY A 188 -5.10 0.08 3.68
CA GLY A 188 -3.93 0.91 3.41
C GLY A 188 -4.21 2.41 3.35
N PHE A 189 -5.46 2.83 3.18
CA PHE A 189 -5.84 4.24 3.05
C PHE A 189 -6.56 4.80 4.29
N TYR A 190 -7.25 3.96 5.06
CA TYR A 190 -8.26 4.45 6.02
C TYR A 190 -8.08 4.00 7.44
N THR A 191 -7.33 2.96 7.71
CA THR A 191 -7.22 2.49 9.08
C THR A 191 -6.13 3.21 9.84
N PRO A 192 -6.49 3.90 10.94
CA PRO A 192 -5.49 4.29 11.93
C PRO A 192 -4.90 3.07 12.65
N ILE A 193 -5.50 1.90 12.48
CA ILE A 193 -5.10 0.63 13.08
C ILE A 193 -5.25 -0.47 12.02
N PRO A 194 -4.33 -1.36 11.90
CA PRO A 194 -2.95 -1.35 12.31
C PRO A 194 -2.03 -1.07 11.15
N ASN A 195 -1.83 0.13 10.75
CA ASN A 195 -0.57 0.58 10.16
C ASN A 195 -0.01 -0.20 8.98
N VAL A 196 -0.66 -1.25 8.54
CA VAL A 196 -0.28 -2.08 7.40
C VAL A 196 -0.99 -1.59 6.15
N SER A 197 -0.26 -1.59 5.06
CA SER A 197 -0.83 -1.41 3.72
C SER A 197 -0.45 -2.61 2.87
N PRO A 198 -1.28 -3.67 2.86
CA PRO A 198 -0.97 -4.85 2.07
C PRO A 198 -0.67 -4.51 0.61
N PHE A 199 -1.34 -3.50 0.04
CA PHE A 199 -1.04 -3.05 -1.31
C PHE A 199 0.39 -2.50 -1.46
N LEU A 200 0.86 -1.68 -0.52
CA LEU A 200 2.24 -1.17 -0.54
C LEU A 200 3.27 -2.29 -0.35
N HIS A 201 2.97 -3.25 0.52
CA HIS A 201 3.82 -4.44 0.69
C HIS A 201 3.94 -5.23 -0.62
N GLU A 202 2.81 -5.57 -1.22
CA GLU A 202 2.81 -6.32 -2.49
C GLU A 202 3.40 -5.50 -3.67
N LEU A 203 3.29 -4.17 -3.62
CA LEU A 203 3.97 -3.29 -4.57
C LEU A 203 5.50 -3.41 -4.43
N GLY A 204 6.02 -3.55 -3.21
CA GLY A 204 7.44 -3.83 -2.97
C GLY A 204 7.90 -5.11 -3.66
N HIS A 205 7.13 -6.20 -3.55
CA HIS A 205 7.40 -7.44 -4.29
C HIS A 205 7.28 -7.25 -5.82
N MET A 206 6.31 -6.46 -6.27
CA MET A 206 6.15 -6.16 -7.70
C MET A 206 7.34 -5.36 -8.25
N LEU A 207 7.97 -4.49 -7.46
CA LEU A 207 9.20 -3.80 -7.86
C LEU A 207 10.34 -4.80 -8.08
N ASP A 208 10.51 -5.77 -7.18
CA ASP A 208 11.52 -6.82 -7.34
C ASP A 208 11.24 -7.68 -8.58
N GLY A 209 9.99 -8.06 -8.79
CA GLY A 209 9.56 -8.77 -10.00
C GLY A 209 9.77 -7.97 -11.30
N THR A 210 9.58 -6.66 -11.24
CA THR A 210 9.88 -5.74 -12.36
C THR A 210 11.37 -5.71 -12.65
N HIS A 211 12.20 -5.56 -11.62
CA HIS A 211 13.66 -5.64 -11.75
C HIS A 211 14.09 -6.97 -12.37
N MET A 212 13.59 -8.09 -11.83
CA MET A 212 13.86 -9.43 -12.35
C MET A 212 13.57 -9.55 -13.85
N ARG A 213 12.42 -9.02 -14.30
CA ARG A 213 12.00 -9.12 -15.72
C ARG A 213 12.81 -8.23 -16.64
N LEU A 214 13.09 -7.00 -16.23
CA LEU A 214 13.90 -6.06 -17.02
C LEU A 214 15.32 -6.57 -17.22
N GLU A 215 15.91 -7.12 -16.16
CA GLU A 215 17.28 -7.64 -16.18
C GLU A 215 17.38 -9.12 -16.62
N ARG A 216 16.24 -9.76 -16.92
CA ARG A 216 16.13 -11.17 -17.32
C ARG A 216 16.79 -12.13 -16.31
N LEU A 217 16.55 -11.86 -15.03
CA LEU A 217 17.10 -12.65 -13.93
C LEU A 217 16.26 -13.92 -13.69
N PRO A 218 16.84 -15.00 -13.15
CA PRO A 218 16.12 -16.26 -12.91
C PRO A 218 15.14 -16.17 -11.73
N HIS A 219 15.35 -15.25 -10.80
CA HIS A 219 14.51 -15.04 -9.61
C HIS A 219 14.64 -13.61 -9.06
N CYS A 220 13.80 -13.27 -8.09
CA CYS A 220 13.85 -12.02 -7.36
C CYS A 220 15.02 -11.98 -6.38
N TYR A 221 15.61 -10.79 -6.18
CA TYR A 221 16.79 -10.59 -5.33
C TYR A 221 16.60 -9.48 -4.29
N GLY A 222 15.36 -9.05 -4.05
CA GLY A 222 15.07 -7.91 -3.17
C GLY A 222 15.64 -6.60 -3.71
N ARG A 223 15.47 -6.35 -5.00
CA ARG A 223 15.96 -5.15 -5.70
C ARG A 223 14.85 -4.41 -6.42
N MET A 224 15.04 -3.11 -6.57
CA MET A 224 14.11 -2.24 -7.27
C MET A 224 14.57 -2.03 -8.73
N PRO A 225 13.65 -1.78 -9.67
CA PRO A 225 14.01 -1.51 -11.06
C PRO A 225 14.74 -0.17 -11.21
N LEU A 226 15.54 -0.02 -12.24
CA LEU A 226 16.24 1.21 -12.60
C LEU A 226 17.08 1.82 -11.46
N MET A 227 17.65 0.98 -10.59
CA MET A 227 18.58 1.44 -9.56
C MET A 227 19.87 1.98 -10.19
N ARG A 228 20.21 3.22 -9.82
CA ARG A 228 21.52 3.81 -10.19
C ARG A 228 22.61 3.15 -9.33
N PRO A 229 23.90 3.24 -9.71
CA PRO A 229 25.00 2.69 -8.90
C PRO A 229 24.98 3.16 -7.43
N ILE A 230 24.61 4.42 -7.20
CA ILE A 230 24.47 4.97 -5.84
C ILE A 230 23.32 4.28 -5.07
N ASP A 231 22.19 4.05 -5.74
CA ASP A 231 21.03 3.40 -5.11
C ASP A 231 21.39 1.95 -4.70
N VAL A 232 22.09 1.23 -5.57
CA VAL A 232 22.57 -0.14 -5.27
C VAL A 232 23.49 -0.15 -4.07
N SER A 233 24.47 0.77 -4.03
CA SER A 233 25.41 0.86 -2.91
C SER A 233 24.73 1.20 -1.59
N LEU A 234 23.80 2.17 -1.59
CA LEU A 234 23.05 2.56 -0.39
C LEU A 234 22.15 1.43 0.09
N TRP A 235 21.44 0.78 -0.84
CA TRP A 235 20.55 -0.32 -0.52
C TRP A 235 21.30 -1.52 0.11
N GLN A 236 22.40 -1.94 -0.49
CA GLN A 236 23.20 -3.04 0.03
C GLN A 236 23.73 -2.78 1.45
N LYS A 237 24.28 -1.57 1.69
CA LYS A 237 24.76 -1.16 3.01
C LYS A 237 23.63 -1.08 4.04
N ALA A 238 22.49 -0.52 3.63
CA ALA A 238 21.33 -0.39 4.50
C ALA A 238 20.80 -1.78 4.90
N LYS A 239 20.62 -2.67 3.93
CA LYS A 239 20.18 -4.04 4.15
C LYS A 239 21.14 -4.78 5.09
N GLN A 240 22.45 -4.74 4.82
CA GLN A 240 23.43 -5.40 5.66
C GLN A 240 23.35 -4.95 7.12
N ARG A 241 23.25 -3.64 7.37
CA ARG A 241 23.14 -3.11 8.74
C ARG A 241 21.86 -3.55 9.44
N GLU A 242 20.73 -3.52 8.75
CA GLU A 242 19.45 -3.90 9.35
C GLU A 242 19.40 -5.41 9.64
N VAL A 243 19.95 -6.23 8.73
CA VAL A 243 20.08 -7.67 8.93
C VAL A 243 21.01 -7.98 10.13
N HIS A 244 22.13 -7.27 10.28
CA HIS A 244 22.98 -7.42 11.45
C HIS A 244 22.26 -7.06 12.76
N CYS A 245 21.51 -5.96 12.74
CA CYS A 245 20.70 -5.57 13.90
C CYS A 245 19.68 -6.66 14.26
N TYR A 246 18.97 -7.20 13.26
CA TYR A 246 18.03 -8.30 13.44
C TYR A 246 18.72 -9.56 13.98
N ALA A 247 19.88 -9.96 13.42
CA ALA A 247 20.63 -11.13 13.85
C ALA A 247 21.07 -11.02 15.32
N ALA A 248 21.49 -9.83 15.75
CA ALA A 248 21.87 -9.59 17.16
C ALA A 248 20.70 -9.87 18.12
N TRP A 249 19.48 -9.43 17.79
CA TRP A 249 18.27 -9.74 18.56
C TRP A 249 17.88 -11.21 18.46
N TYR A 250 17.95 -11.78 17.27
CA TYR A 250 17.67 -13.20 17.05
C TYR A 250 18.55 -14.10 17.92
N HIS A 251 19.85 -13.79 18.04
CA HIS A 251 20.79 -14.52 18.85
C HIS A 251 20.81 -14.09 20.33
N GLN A 252 19.84 -13.28 20.76
CA GLN A 252 19.73 -12.77 22.15
C GLN A 252 20.98 -11.99 22.62
N ARG A 253 21.63 -11.28 21.69
CA ARG A 253 22.79 -10.41 21.94
C ARG A 253 22.49 -8.98 21.42
N PRO A 254 21.44 -8.32 21.97
CA PRO A 254 21.04 -7.02 21.45
C PRO A 254 22.19 -6.02 21.53
N PRO A 255 22.27 -5.06 20.59
CA PRO A 255 23.28 -4.03 20.61
C PRO A 255 23.27 -3.25 21.90
N ALA A 256 24.45 -2.84 22.41
CA ALA A 256 24.59 -2.11 23.69
C ALA A 256 23.80 -0.79 23.73
N ASN A 257 23.56 -0.17 22.57
CA ASN A 257 22.74 1.05 22.43
C ASN A 257 21.23 0.77 22.41
N GLY A 258 20.81 -0.50 22.53
CA GLY A 258 19.40 -0.90 22.48
C GLY A 258 18.73 -0.72 21.13
N GLN A 259 19.49 -0.51 20.05
CA GLN A 259 18.92 -0.39 18.70
C GLN A 259 18.15 -1.66 18.35
N MET A 260 16.93 -1.48 17.86
CA MET A 260 16.06 -2.58 17.39
C MET A 260 15.78 -2.44 15.89
N PRO A 261 15.56 -3.57 15.19
CA PRO A 261 15.06 -3.51 13.82
C PRO A 261 13.70 -2.82 13.79
N ILE A 262 13.42 -2.09 12.71
CA ILE A 262 12.09 -1.48 12.52
C ILE A 262 11.08 -2.53 12.05
N GLY A 263 11.53 -3.50 11.25
CA GLY A 263 10.68 -4.53 10.63
C GLY A 263 10.28 -5.63 11.60
N HIS A 264 9.09 -6.20 11.39
CA HIS A 264 8.70 -7.45 12.03
C HIS A 264 9.67 -8.56 11.61
N PRO A 265 9.97 -9.57 12.47
CA PRO A 265 10.82 -10.71 12.10
C PRO A 265 10.47 -11.39 10.76
N TYR A 266 9.20 -11.33 10.37
CA TYR A 266 8.72 -11.82 9.08
C TYR A 266 9.50 -11.22 7.89
N VAL A 267 9.80 -9.91 7.91
CA VAL A 267 10.46 -9.23 6.79
C VAL A 267 11.92 -9.67 6.60
N PHE A 268 12.47 -10.42 7.56
CA PHE A 268 13.82 -10.98 7.48
C PHE A 268 13.86 -12.42 6.96
N GLN A 269 12.74 -12.96 6.48
CA GLN A 269 12.68 -14.32 5.92
C GLN A 269 13.49 -14.49 4.63
N ASN A 270 13.47 -13.48 3.77
CA ASN A 270 14.18 -13.46 2.50
C ASN A 270 14.29 -12.02 1.98
N ASP A 271 15.02 -11.85 0.90
CA ASP A 271 15.30 -10.55 0.30
C ASP A 271 14.06 -9.84 -0.24
N GLY A 272 13.10 -10.58 -0.76
CA GLY A 272 11.83 -10.04 -1.25
C GLY A 272 10.99 -9.47 -0.10
N GLU A 273 10.85 -10.24 1.00
CA GLU A 273 10.13 -9.77 2.20
C GLU A 273 10.84 -8.59 2.87
N PHE A 274 12.18 -8.61 2.86
CA PHE A 274 12.96 -7.47 3.35
C PHE A 274 12.62 -6.19 2.57
N LEU A 275 12.64 -6.28 1.24
CA LEU A 275 12.29 -5.13 0.40
C LEU A 275 10.84 -4.71 0.63
N ALA A 276 9.89 -5.64 0.56
CA ALA A 276 8.45 -5.33 0.62
C ALA A 276 8.04 -4.71 1.95
N GLY A 277 8.50 -5.29 3.07
CA GLY A 277 8.16 -4.77 4.40
C GLY A 277 8.80 -3.41 4.69
N HIS A 278 10.06 -3.20 4.30
CA HIS A 278 10.69 -1.89 4.49
C HIS A 278 10.15 -0.83 3.52
N TRP A 279 9.75 -1.22 2.30
CA TRP A 279 9.05 -0.35 1.36
C TRP A 279 7.71 0.14 1.92
N GLU A 280 6.91 -0.76 2.49
CA GLU A 280 5.67 -0.40 3.17
C GLU A 280 5.93 0.60 4.31
N MET A 281 6.93 0.32 5.16
CA MET A 281 7.26 1.19 6.29
C MET A 281 7.76 2.56 5.86
N PHE A 282 8.50 2.67 4.77
CA PHE A 282 8.95 3.94 4.22
C PHE A 282 7.78 4.88 3.90
N TRP A 283 6.67 4.33 3.40
CA TRP A 283 5.46 5.11 3.07
C TRP A 283 4.47 5.27 4.22
N ARG A 284 4.57 4.44 5.25
CA ARG A 284 3.62 4.45 6.38
C ARG A 284 4.21 5.03 7.66
N ASN A 285 5.52 4.89 7.85
CA ASN A 285 6.22 5.28 9.07
C ASN A 285 7.54 6.02 8.74
N PRO A 286 7.52 7.05 7.88
CA PRO A 286 8.76 7.68 7.41
C PRO A 286 9.55 8.38 8.51
N HIS A 287 8.88 9.01 9.49
CA HIS A 287 9.57 9.70 10.60
C HIS A 287 10.28 8.69 11.51
N THR A 288 9.57 7.64 11.92
CA THR A 288 10.15 6.58 12.77
C THR A 288 11.27 5.86 12.01
N MET A 289 11.08 5.56 10.73
CA MET A 289 12.09 4.91 9.90
C MET A 289 13.35 5.77 9.76
N ALA A 290 13.21 7.08 9.53
CA ALA A 290 14.33 8.00 9.47
C ALA A 290 15.11 8.08 10.79
N GLN A 291 14.44 7.90 11.91
CA GLN A 291 15.06 7.92 13.25
C GLN A 291 15.70 6.58 13.59
N MET A 292 15.02 5.46 13.38
CA MET A 292 15.46 4.14 13.83
C MET A 292 16.43 3.47 12.87
N THR A 293 16.15 3.59 11.55
CA THR A 293 16.93 2.95 10.48
C THR A 293 17.27 3.96 9.38
N PRO A 294 18.04 5.02 9.70
CA PRO A 294 18.30 6.13 8.78
C PRO A 294 18.96 5.67 7.46
N HIS A 295 19.66 4.54 7.47
CA HIS A 295 20.29 4.00 6.28
C HIS A 295 19.28 3.43 5.29
N VAL A 296 18.27 2.70 5.79
CA VAL A 296 17.18 2.15 4.96
C VAL A 296 16.31 3.29 4.44
N PHE A 297 15.99 4.26 5.32
CA PHE A 297 15.29 5.48 4.91
C PHE A 297 16.02 6.22 3.78
N THR A 298 17.33 6.47 3.96
CA THR A 298 18.14 7.18 2.96
C THR A 298 18.21 6.42 1.63
N ALA A 299 18.28 5.09 1.67
CA ALA A 299 18.29 4.28 0.46
C ALA A 299 16.99 4.45 -0.36
N PHE A 300 15.83 4.38 0.30
CA PHE A 300 14.54 4.62 -0.38
C PHE A 300 14.36 6.07 -0.80
N TYR A 301 14.65 7.03 0.10
CA TYR A 301 14.60 8.46 -0.21
C TYR A 301 15.40 8.79 -1.48
N THR A 302 16.64 8.31 -1.56
CA THR A 302 17.51 8.54 -2.72
C THR A 302 16.96 7.85 -3.97
N TYR A 303 16.42 6.63 -3.81
CA TYR A 303 15.85 5.87 -4.91
C TYR A 303 14.61 6.54 -5.50
N VAL A 304 13.64 6.95 -4.68
CA VAL A 304 12.39 7.57 -5.17
C VAL A 304 12.52 9.06 -5.43
N ASN A 305 13.62 9.69 -4.99
CA ASN A 305 13.88 11.12 -5.11
C ASN A 305 12.76 11.98 -4.50
N GLN A 306 12.21 11.57 -3.35
CA GLN A 306 11.19 12.32 -2.61
C GLN A 306 11.15 11.90 -1.15
N ASP A 307 10.76 12.83 -0.27
CA ASP A 307 10.69 12.61 1.16
C ASP A 307 9.21 12.56 1.60
N PRO A 308 8.70 11.39 2.00
CA PRO A 308 7.31 11.30 2.43
C PRO A 308 7.00 12.13 3.69
N ARG A 309 7.98 12.54 4.49
CA ARG A 309 7.79 13.40 5.66
C ARG A 309 7.33 14.81 5.30
N ASP A 310 7.54 15.24 4.04
CA ASP A 310 7.11 16.56 3.57
C ASP A 310 5.58 16.68 3.53
N TRP A 311 4.84 15.57 3.46
CA TRP A 311 3.38 15.57 3.39
C TRP A 311 2.69 14.63 4.39
N LEU A 312 3.42 13.73 5.02
CA LEU A 312 2.91 12.89 6.11
C LEU A 312 3.31 13.52 7.44
N SER A 313 2.36 14.13 8.12
CA SER A 313 2.61 14.85 9.37
C SER A 313 2.85 13.93 10.57
N HIS A 314 2.52 12.65 10.46
CA HIS A 314 2.66 11.65 11.53
C HIS A 314 2.77 10.25 10.96
N ASP A 315 3.37 9.38 11.73
CA ASP A 315 3.49 7.96 11.43
C ASP A 315 2.28 7.16 11.93
N TYR A 316 2.09 6.02 11.32
CA TYR A 316 1.19 4.99 11.81
C TYR A 316 1.97 4.05 12.75
N THR A 317 2.21 4.46 13.98
CA THR A 317 3.21 3.85 14.88
C THR A 317 2.85 2.48 15.44
N GLY A 318 1.57 2.10 15.48
CA GLY A 318 1.16 0.85 16.15
C GLY A 318 1.85 -0.41 15.61
N TYR A 319 2.18 -0.47 14.31
CA TYR A 319 2.94 -1.58 13.73
C TYR A 319 4.38 -1.60 14.26
N VAL A 320 5.03 -0.47 14.31
CA VAL A 320 6.39 -0.33 14.84
C VAL A 320 6.42 -0.61 16.35
N ASP A 321 5.43 -0.14 17.08
CA ASP A 321 5.30 -0.41 18.52
C ASP A 321 5.07 -1.90 18.78
N GLY A 322 4.27 -2.57 17.97
CA GLY A 322 4.10 -4.02 18.01
C GLY A 322 5.40 -4.79 17.75
N ASN A 323 6.19 -4.35 16.77
CA ASN A 323 7.50 -4.94 16.48
C ASN A 323 8.48 -4.74 17.65
N ARG A 324 8.53 -3.54 18.25
CA ARG A 324 9.35 -3.27 19.43
C ARG A 324 8.96 -4.16 20.59
N ALA A 325 7.68 -4.28 20.91
CA ALA A 325 7.19 -5.15 21.97
C ALA A 325 7.58 -6.62 21.72
N PHE A 326 7.53 -7.06 20.46
CA PHE A 326 7.96 -8.39 20.06
C PHE A 326 9.45 -8.62 20.41
N TYR A 327 10.37 -7.76 19.96
CA TYR A 327 11.80 -7.90 20.26
C TYR A 327 12.08 -7.82 21.77
N GLN A 328 11.43 -6.92 22.49
CA GLN A 328 11.57 -6.77 23.93
C GLN A 328 11.03 -7.97 24.73
N SER A 329 10.07 -8.71 24.19
CA SER A 329 9.50 -9.89 24.86
C SER A 329 10.48 -11.07 24.97
N GLY A 330 11.56 -11.06 24.20
CA GLY A 330 12.50 -12.19 24.09
C GLY A 330 11.92 -13.43 23.43
N GLN A 331 10.75 -13.34 22.80
CA GLN A 331 10.17 -14.44 22.03
C GLN A 331 11.01 -14.69 20.78
N GLN A 332 11.14 -15.96 20.42
CA GLN A 332 11.81 -16.32 19.18
C GLN A 332 11.00 -15.80 17.98
N PRO A 333 11.64 -15.08 17.05
CA PRO A 333 10.96 -14.65 15.84
C PRO A 333 10.54 -15.84 15.00
N TRP A 334 9.40 -15.71 14.34
CA TRP A 334 8.99 -16.65 13.32
C TRP A 334 9.38 -16.12 11.94
N PRO A 335 10.00 -16.93 11.07
CA PRO A 335 10.38 -18.32 11.26
C PRO A 335 11.58 -18.47 12.18
N SER A 336 11.77 -19.69 12.73
CA SER A 336 12.79 -20.01 13.71
C SER A 336 14.23 -19.99 13.18
N GLU A 337 14.42 -19.91 11.84
CA GLU A 337 15.73 -19.95 11.22
C GLU A 337 16.11 -18.58 10.63
N LEU A 338 17.31 -18.13 10.95
CA LEU A 338 17.93 -16.97 10.32
C LEU A 338 18.44 -17.39 8.93
N ARG A 339 17.83 -16.82 7.88
CA ARG A 339 18.18 -17.16 6.49
C ARG A 339 19.36 -16.36 5.92
N TYR A 340 19.79 -15.36 6.64
CA TYR A 340 20.95 -14.58 6.26
C TYR A 340 22.19 -15.15 6.95
N ASP A 341 23.23 -15.43 6.16
CA ASP A 341 24.54 -15.82 6.68
C ASP A 341 25.20 -14.58 7.30
N VAL A 342 24.91 -14.36 8.56
CA VAL A 342 25.43 -13.23 9.33
C VAL A 342 26.16 -13.81 10.53
N THR A 343 27.46 -13.81 10.51
CA THR A 343 28.28 -14.08 11.68
C THR A 343 28.18 -12.87 12.62
N PRO A 344 27.74 -13.03 13.88
CA PRO A 344 27.81 -11.94 14.85
C PRO A 344 29.27 -11.54 15.05
N ASP A 345 29.56 -10.23 14.95
CA ASP A 345 30.86 -9.66 15.36
C ASP A 345 31.12 -9.87 16.85
#